data_c951025a3dd000ce670b1caa0b3bd4e1
#
_entry.id   c951025a3dd000ce670b1caa0b3bd4e1
#
_cell.length_a   1.000
_cell.length_b   1.000
_cell.length_c   1.000
_cell.angle_alpha   90.00
_cell.angle_beta   90.00
_cell.angle_gamma   90.00
#
_symmetry.space_group_name_H-M   'P 1'
#
loop_
_entity.id
_entity.type
_entity.pdbx_description
1 polymer ?
#
loop_
_entity_poly.entity_id
_entity_poly.type
_entity_poly.pdbx_seq_one_letter_code
_entity_poly.pdbx_strand_id
1 'polypeptide(L)'
;MDNNAIAKAAKAQTAPAANGGAVAKPNAAPPTPNVLISNLLAKQADAIKAALPAVMTPERFSRIALTAVNGNPKLQEACVKSPMTFLGALMTAAQLGLEPNTPLGQAYLIPYNNKKNVGGTWMKVPEVQFTLGYRGMLELAYRSGEVSNVYAEVVFEKDKFEYELGLDPKLKHIPEMGDRGKPIYVYAVVKTKSGQTMFQCKSYDEIIAHAKKYSKSYSKEKNTFSGPWQTEPLEMCRKTMILAVLKYAPMKTDFVRAITTDTAVRSELSSDMLSVPREDEVIDADFSAQPTEVPAEEEEAE
;
A
#
# COMPACT_ATOMS: atom_id res chain seq x y z
N MET A 1 35.31 -70.55 -55.42
CA MET A 1 36.54 -69.96 -55.51
C MET A 1 36.48 -68.78 -54.55
N ASP A 2 36.64 -69.06 -53.49
CA ASP A 2 36.90 -68.94 -52.04
C ASP A 2 36.68 -67.52 -51.48
N ASN A 3 35.56 -67.42 -50.89
CA ASN A 3 35.12 -66.37 -50.05
C ASN A 3 35.58 -66.58 -48.59
N ASN A 4 36.86 -66.64 -48.29
CA ASN A 4 37.26 -66.96 -46.91
C ASN A 4 38.47 -66.13 -46.41
N ALA A 5 38.66 -64.91 -46.90
CA ALA A 5 39.78 -64.08 -46.52
C ALA A 5 39.41 -62.76 -45.81
N ILE A 6 38.12 -62.51 -45.52
CA ILE A 6 37.70 -61.20 -44.93
C ILE A 6 37.32 -61.37 -43.41
N ALA A 7 37.37 -62.56 -42.85
CA ALA A 7 36.88 -62.76 -41.47
C ALA A 7 37.99 -62.78 -40.37
N LYS A 8 39.22 -62.32 -40.66
CA LYS A 8 40.34 -62.47 -39.69
C LYS A 8 41.11 -61.21 -39.32
N ALA A 9 40.55 -60.02 -39.60
CA ALA A 9 41.22 -58.75 -39.25
C ALA A 9 40.43 -57.82 -38.32
N ALA A 10 39.50 -58.35 -37.53
CA ALA A 10 38.69 -57.56 -36.62
C ALA A 10 38.81 -58.01 -35.18
N LYS A 11 39.99 -58.21 -34.63
CA LYS A 11 40.28 -58.37 -33.19
C LYS A 11 41.58 -57.72 -32.85
N ALA A 12 41.59 -56.37 -32.83
CA ALA A 12 42.58 -55.61 -32.13
C ALA A 12 41.82 -54.67 -31.17
N GLN A 13 42.03 -54.92 -29.93
CA GLN A 13 41.49 -54.21 -28.76
C GLN A 13 41.78 -52.71 -28.85
N THR A 14 40.78 -51.90 -28.64
CA THR A 14 40.95 -50.56 -28.12
C THR A 14 40.05 -50.36 -26.92
N ALA A 15 40.66 -50.18 -25.78
CA ALA A 15 40.01 -49.85 -24.52
C ALA A 15 39.23 -48.52 -24.64
N PRO A 16 38.10 -48.31 -23.94
CA PRO A 16 37.38 -47.08 -23.96
C PRO A 16 38.12 -46.03 -23.16
N ALA A 17 38.59 -44.97 -23.81
CA ALA A 17 39.05 -43.76 -23.17
C ALA A 17 37.82 -43.09 -22.51
N ALA A 18 37.86 -43.03 -21.16
CA ALA A 18 36.96 -42.28 -20.35
C ALA A 18 37.16 -40.80 -20.61
N ASN A 19 36.43 -40.22 -21.56
CA ASN A 19 36.32 -38.80 -21.72
C ASN A 19 34.99 -38.32 -21.09
N GLY A 20 34.99 -38.21 -19.76
CA GLY A 20 33.96 -37.53 -18.98
C GLY A 20 34.06 -35.99 -19.25
N GLY A 21 33.63 -35.56 -20.44
CA GLY A 21 33.34 -34.18 -20.69
C GLY A 21 32.11 -33.79 -19.89
N ALA A 22 32.33 -33.21 -18.72
CA ALA A 22 31.28 -32.50 -18.03
C ALA A 22 30.75 -31.39 -18.97
N VAL A 23 29.58 -31.62 -19.55
CA VAL A 23 28.83 -30.59 -20.25
C VAL A 23 28.56 -29.50 -19.24
N ALA A 24 29.35 -28.44 -19.28
CA ALA A 24 29.11 -27.24 -18.52
C ALA A 24 27.69 -26.80 -18.85
N LYS A 25 26.80 -26.82 -17.85
CA LYS A 25 25.46 -26.23 -17.97
C LYS A 25 25.67 -24.80 -18.48
N PRO A 26 24.95 -24.38 -19.54
CA PRO A 26 25.06 -23.01 -20.01
C PRO A 26 24.78 -22.09 -18.84
N ASN A 27 25.65 -21.14 -18.62
CA ASN A 27 25.54 -20.10 -17.61
C ASN A 27 24.16 -19.45 -17.82
N ALA A 28 23.16 -19.86 -17.03
CA ALA A 28 21.83 -19.31 -17.13
C ALA A 28 21.94 -17.81 -16.84
N ALA A 29 21.52 -16.97 -17.77
CA ALA A 29 21.43 -15.55 -17.58
C ALA A 29 20.73 -15.27 -16.23
N PRO A 30 21.13 -14.26 -15.47
CA PRO A 30 20.52 -13.97 -14.18
C PRO A 30 19.01 -13.86 -14.35
N PRO A 31 18.20 -14.46 -13.44
CA PRO A 31 16.77 -14.50 -13.60
C PRO A 31 16.22 -13.07 -13.66
N THR A 32 15.28 -12.85 -14.58
CA THR A 32 14.63 -11.54 -14.70
C THR A 32 13.87 -11.20 -13.42
N PRO A 33 13.69 -9.90 -13.09
CA PRO A 33 12.94 -9.48 -11.90
C PRO A 33 11.58 -10.17 -11.76
N ASN A 34 10.86 -10.37 -12.85
CA ASN A 34 9.57 -11.05 -12.86
C ASN A 34 9.66 -12.51 -12.43
N VAL A 35 10.70 -13.23 -12.84
CA VAL A 35 10.93 -14.61 -12.44
C VAL A 35 11.28 -14.69 -10.95
N LEU A 36 12.09 -13.74 -10.44
CA LEU A 36 12.41 -13.69 -9.02
C LEU A 36 11.15 -13.47 -8.16
N ILE A 37 10.31 -12.53 -8.57
CA ILE A 37 9.08 -12.20 -7.84
C ILE A 37 8.06 -13.35 -7.94
N SER A 38 7.90 -13.96 -9.10
CA SER A 38 7.04 -15.13 -9.27
C SER A 38 7.48 -16.29 -8.39
N ASN A 39 8.78 -16.57 -8.33
CA ASN A 39 9.33 -17.61 -7.45
C ASN A 39 9.14 -17.27 -5.97
N LEU A 40 9.27 -15.99 -5.59
CA LEU A 40 9.01 -15.52 -4.25
C LEU A 40 7.56 -15.75 -3.83
N LEU A 41 6.60 -15.39 -4.68
CA LEU A 41 5.17 -15.59 -4.45
C LEU A 41 4.81 -17.08 -4.39
N ALA A 42 5.40 -17.89 -5.28
CA ALA A 42 5.19 -19.34 -5.28
C ALA A 42 5.67 -20.00 -3.96
N LYS A 43 6.80 -19.56 -3.42
CA LYS A 43 7.30 -20.04 -2.11
C LYS A 43 6.38 -19.66 -0.95
N GLN A 44 5.64 -18.59 -1.07
CA GLN A 44 4.73 -18.08 -0.04
C GLN A 44 3.25 -18.39 -0.32
N ALA A 45 2.97 -19.25 -1.30
CA ALA A 45 1.59 -19.52 -1.74
C ALA A 45 0.71 -20.05 -0.60
N ASP A 46 1.22 -20.95 0.25
CA ASP A 46 0.48 -21.52 1.38
C ASP A 46 0.20 -20.45 2.45
N ALA A 47 1.17 -19.61 2.76
CA ALA A 47 0.99 -18.51 3.71
C ALA A 47 -0.02 -17.48 3.19
N ILE A 48 0.05 -17.12 1.91
CA ILE A 48 -0.92 -16.24 1.25
C ILE A 48 -2.32 -16.86 1.32
N LYS A 49 -2.45 -18.16 1.00
CA LYS A 49 -3.72 -18.90 1.08
C LYS A 49 -4.31 -18.88 2.49
N ALA A 50 -3.49 -19.10 3.50
CA ALA A 50 -3.92 -19.08 4.90
C ALA A 50 -4.35 -17.67 5.38
N ALA A 51 -3.75 -16.62 4.83
CA ALA A 51 -4.05 -15.23 5.18
C ALA A 51 -5.30 -14.67 4.51
N LEU A 52 -5.66 -15.18 3.32
CA LEU A 52 -6.77 -14.65 2.53
C LEU A 52 -8.13 -15.01 3.13
N PRO A 53 -9.06 -14.05 3.22
CA PRO A 53 -10.44 -14.35 3.54
C PRO A 53 -11.12 -15.12 2.39
N ALA A 54 -12.20 -15.82 2.68
CA ALA A 54 -12.92 -16.69 1.74
C ALA A 54 -13.43 -15.99 0.45
N VAL A 55 -13.47 -14.68 0.44
CA VAL A 55 -13.95 -13.87 -0.71
C VAL A 55 -12.93 -13.75 -1.85
N MET A 56 -11.66 -14.17 -1.63
CA MET A 56 -10.58 -14.02 -2.60
C MET A 56 -9.77 -15.30 -2.74
N THR A 57 -9.51 -15.73 -3.99
CA THR A 57 -8.66 -16.90 -4.25
C THR A 57 -7.17 -16.54 -4.30
N PRO A 58 -6.28 -17.43 -3.82
CA PRO A 58 -4.84 -17.20 -3.83
C PRO A 58 -4.28 -16.93 -5.23
N GLU A 59 -4.82 -17.60 -6.25
CA GLU A 59 -4.38 -17.47 -7.63
C GLU A 59 -4.71 -16.08 -8.17
N ARG A 60 -5.93 -15.58 -7.89
CA ARG A 60 -6.35 -14.22 -8.27
C ARG A 60 -5.48 -13.18 -7.58
N PHE A 61 -5.27 -13.33 -6.27
CA PHE A 61 -4.47 -12.40 -5.49
C PHE A 61 -3.01 -12.32 -5.97
N SER A 62 -2.38 -13.48 -6.18
CA SER A 62 -1.01 -13.54 -6.72
C SER A 62 -0.89 -12.91 -8.11
N ARG A 63 -1.89 -13.09 -8.97
CA ARG A 63 -1.93 -12.46 -10.28
C ARG A 63 -2.07 -10.95 -10.21
N ILE A 64 -2.91 -10.43 -9.29
CA ILE A 64 -3.04 -8.99 -9.04
C ILE A 64 -1.70 -8.42 -8.56
N ALA A 65 -1.03 -9.08 -7.61
CA ALA A 65 0.28 -8.68 -7.12
C ALA A 65 1.34 -8.59 -8.23
N LEU A 66 1.42 -9.61 -9.08
CA LEU A 66 2.33 -9.62 -10.23
C LEU A 66 2.01 -8.51 -11.22
N THR A 67 0.73 -8.27 -11.52
CA THR A 67 0.30 -7.19 -12.41
C THR A 67 0.70 -5.82 -11.84
N ALA A 68 0.50 -5.61 -10.54
CA ALA A 68 0.89 -4.37 -9.85
C ALA A 68 2.41 -4.09 -9.97
N VAL A 69 3.23 -5.13 -9.77
CA VAL A 69 4.69 -5.02 -9.86
C VAL A 69 5.13 -4.77 -11.30
N ASN A 70 4.57 -5.49 -12.27
CA ASN A 70 4.92 -5.34 -13.68
C ASN A 70 4.53 -3.98 -14.25
N GLY A 71 3.48 -3.37 -13.73
CA GLY A 71 3.03 -2.03 -14.13
C GLY A 71 3.83 -0.88 -13.53
N ASN A 72 4.76 -1.14 -12.58
CA ASN A 72 5.52 -0.09 -11.90
C ASN A 72 7.00 -0.45 -11.72
N PRO A 73 7.91 0.10 -12.55
CA PRO A 73 9.34 -0.21 -12.49
C PRO A 73 9.98 0.10 -11.14
N LYS A 74 9.55 1.15 -10.43
CA LYS A 74 10.06 1.50 -9.09
C LYS A 74 9.62 0.46 -8.05
N LEU A 75 8.39 -0.05 -8.17
CA LEU A 75 7.92 -1.12 -7.30
C LEU A 75 8.68 -2.41 -7.58
N GLN A 76 8.92 -2.73 -8.85
CA GLN A 76 9.72 -3.89 -9.26
C GLN A 76 11.13 -3.83 -8.69
N GLU A 77 11.80 -2.67 -8.76
CA GLU A 77 13.12 -2.44 -8.16
C GLU A 77 13.09 -2.65 -6.64
N ALA A 78 12.10 -2.11 -5.95
CA ALA A 78 11.94 -2.26 -4.50
C ALA A 78 11.69 -3.72 -4.11
N CYS A 79 10.88 -4.46 -4.88
CA CYS A 79 10.63 -5.90 -4.65
C CYS A 79 11.91 -6.74 -4.75
N VAL A 80 12.81 -6.40 -5.69
CA VAL A 80 14.08 -7.13 -5.87
C VAL A 80 15.07 -6.78 -4.77
N LYS A 81 15.19 -5.49 -4.41
CA LYS A 81 16.17 -5.01 -3.40
C LYS A 81 15.73 -5.31 -1.97
N SER A 82 14.43 -5.27 -1.69
CA SER A 82 13.87 -5.45 -0.35
C SER A 82 12.65 -6.39 -0.39
N PRO A 83 12.84 -7.67 -0.73
CA PRO A 83 11.74 -8.61 -0.95
C PRO A 83 10.88 -8.84 0.30
N MET A 84 11.46 -8.73 1.51
CA MET A 84 10.72 -8.91 2.76
C MET A 84 9.72 -7.79 3.00
N THR A 85 10.05 -6.54 2.67
CA THR A 85 9.12 -5.42 2.81
C THR A 85 7.96 -5.54 1.82
N PHE A 86 8.22 -6.03 0.61
CA PHE A 86 7.17 -6.34 -0.36
C PHE A 86 6.24 -7.44 0.15
N LEU A 87 6.79 -8.55 0.65
CA LEU A 87 5.98 -9.63 1.23
C LEU A 87 5.17 -9.15 2.42
N GLY A 88 5.75 -8.36 3.32
CA GLY A 88 5.04 -7.80 4.46
C GLY A 88 3.85 -6.93 4.06
N ALA A 89 4.07 -6.03 3.09
CA ALA A 89 3.01 -5.19 2.55
C ALA A 89 1.93 -6.02 1.82
N LEU A 90 2.34 -7.04 1.07
CA LEU A 90 1.43 -7.93 0.37
C LEU A 90 0.61 -8.79 1.34
N MET A 91 1.23 -9.32 2.39
CA MET A 91 0.53 -10.10 3.43
C MET A 91 -0.49 -9.26 4.19
N THR A 92 -0.19 -7.98 4.45
CA THR A 92 -1.16 -7.04 5.02
C THR A 92 -2.39 -6.90 4.11
N ALA A 93 -2.19 -6.72 2.81
CA ALA A 93 -3.28 -6.66 1.83
C ALA A 93 -4.09 -7.96 1.81
N ALA A 94 -3.41 -9.12 1.86
CA ALA A 94 -4.03 -10.45 1.90
C ALA A 94 -4.91 -10.63 3.14
N GLN A 95 -4.39 -10.34 4.34
CA GLN A 95 -5.12 -10.45 5.61
C GLN A 95 -6.38 -9.60 5.64
N LEU A 96 -6.33 -8.41 5.01
CA LEU A 96 -7.47 -7.52 4.90
C LEU A 96 -8.43 -7.90 3.76
N GLY A 97 -8.01 -8.80 2.86
CA GLY A 97 -8.76 -9.17 1.67
C GLY A 97 -8.97 -7.98 0.72
N LEU A 98 -7.96 -7.13 0.57
CA LEU A 98 -7.99 -5.96 -0.29
C LEU A 98 -7.10 -6.16 -1.51
N GLU A 99 -7.57 -5.74 -2.68
CA GLU A 99 -6.82 -5.84 -3.93
C GLU A 99 -5.84 -4.67 -4.07
N PRO A 100 -4.51 -4.93 -4.04
CA PRO A 100 -3.54 -3.86 -4.15
C PRO A 100 -3.38 -3.36 -5.59
N ASN A 101 -3.22 -2.04 -5.75
CA ASN A 101 -2.92 -1.35 -7.00
C ASN A 101 -3.92 -1.63 -8.14
N THR A 102 -5.18 -1.92 -7.81
CA THR A 102 -6.26 -2.07 -8.80
C THR A 102 -7.04 -0.76 -8.96
N PRO A 103 -7.82 -0.60 -10.06
CA PRO A 103 -8.71 0.54 -10.22
C PRO A 103 -9.77 0.68 -9.12
N LEU A 104 -10.00 -0.37 -8.34
CA LEU A 104 -10.87 -0.32 -7.18
C LEU A 104 -10.37 0.66 -6.11
N GLY A 105 -9.06 0.94 -6.06
CA GLY A 105 -8.48 1.91 -5.13
C GLY A 105 -8.60 1.50 -3.66
N GLN A 106 -8.63 0.19 -3.39
CA GLN A 106 -8.78 -0.35 -2.03
C GLN A 106 -7.47 -0.31 -1.25
N ALA A 107 -6.37 -0.66 -1.89
CA ALA A 107 -5.04 -0.71 -1.28
C ALA A 107 -3.96 -0.36 -2.30
N TYR A 108 -2.79 0.04 -1.80
CA TYR A 108 -1.65 0.39 -2.63
C TYR A 108 -0.36 -0.18 -2.03
N LEU A 109 0.47 -0.76 -2.88
CA LEU A 109 1.86 -1.10 -2.60
C LEU A 109 2.72 0.03 -3.17
N ILE A 110 3.30 0.85 -2.30
CA ILE A 110 4.01 2.07 -2.71
C ILE A 110 5.49 1.90 -2.39
N PRO A 111 6.39 2.05 -3.40
CA PRO A 111 7.82 2.04 -3.16
C PRO A 111 8.28 3.39 -2.58
N TYR A 112 9.02 3.35 -1.46
CA TYR A 112 9.65 4.49 -0.82
C TYR A 112 11.15 4.28 -0.72
N ASN A 113 11.92 5.35 -0.81
CA ASN A 113 13.35 5.33 -0.56
C ASN A 113 13.63 5.80 0.88
N ASN A 114 13.67 4.85 1.80
CA ASN A 114 13.94 5.13 3.20
C ASN A 114 15.44 5.22 3.47
N LYS A 115 15.86 6.14 4.36
CA LYS A 115 17.25 6.20 4.81
C LYS A 115 17.46 5.14 5.88
N LYS A 116 18.40 4.21 5.65
CA LYS A 116 18.82 3.19 6.62
C LYS A 116 20.33 3.23 6.84
N ASN A 117 20.72 2.96 8.06
CA ASN A 117 22.15 2.77 8.39
C ASN A 117 22.52 1.31 8.08
N VAL A 118 23.30 1.11 7.03
CA VAL A 118 23.80 -0.20 6.63
C VAL A 118 25.32 -0.19 6.84
N GLY A 119 25.80 -0.95 7.84
CA GLY A 119 27.23 -1.02 8.13
C GLY A 119 27.87 0.30 8.53
N GLY A 120 27.16 1.21 9.21
CA GLY A 120 27.67 2.53 9.62
C GLY A 120 27.46 3.66 8.61
N THR A 121 26.97 3.35 7.41
CA THR A 121 26.73 4.35 6.35
C THR A 121 25.22 4.51 6.09
N TRP A 122 24.76 5.77 6.06
CA TRP A 122 23.37 6.07 5.72
C TRP A 122 23.14 5.94 4.22
N MET A 123 22.35 4.95 3.83
CA MET A 123 22.00 4.69 2.44
C MET A 123 20.48 4.78 2.24
N LYS A 124 20.08 5.19 1.02
CA LYS A 124 18.68 5.11 0.60
C LYS A 124 18.38 3.69 0.13
N VAL A 125 17.49 3.01 0.84
CA VAL A 125 17.05 1.65 0.51
C VAL A 125 15.61 1.72 0.01
N PRO A 126 15.30 1.21 -1.20
CA PRO A 126 13.94 1.15 -1.69
C PRO A 126 13.19 0.05 -0.94
N GLU A 127 12.07 0.41 -0.33
CA GLU A 127 11.20 -0.47 0.46
C GLU A 127 9.77 -0.33 0.00
N VAL A 128 8.97 -1.38 0.18
CA VAL A 128 7.55 -1.36 -0.17
C VAL A 128 6.72 -1.17 1.09
N GLN A 129 5.86 -0.19 1.04
CA GLN A 129 4.90 0.13 2.11
C GLN A 129 3.49 -0.20 1.64
N PHE A 130 2.71 -0.85 2.51
CA PHE A 130 1.26 -0.95 2.35
C PHE A 130 0.62 0.40 2.68
N THR A 131 -0.32 0.83 1.84
CA THR A 131 -1.14 2.02 2.08
C THR A 131 -2.61 1.68 1.83
N LEU A 132 -3.43 1.91 2.85
CA LEU A 132 -4.86 1.69 2.77
C LEU A 132 -5.53 2.81 1.96
N GLY A 133 -6.25 2.44 0.91
CA GLY A 133 -7.07 3.37 0.15
C GLY A 133 -8.38 3.71 0.90
N TYR A 134 -8.93 4.91 0.70
CA TYR A 134 -10.20 5.26 1.32
C TYR A 134 -11.35 4.33 0.92
N ARG A 135 -11.33 3.81 -0.32
CA ARG A 135 -12.30 2.79 -0.78
C ARG A 135 -12.11 1.46 -0.08
N GLY A 136 -10.86 1.08 0.25
CA GLY A 136 -10.59 -0.09 1.08
C GLY A 136 -11.10 0.10 2.50
N MET A 137 -10.98 1.30 3.04
CA MET A 137 -11.52 1.63 4.35
C MET A 137 -13.05 1.57 4.38
N LEU A 138 -13.72 2.07 3.35
CA LEU A 138 -15.17 1.91 3.17
C LEU A 138 -15.58 0.44 3.04
N GLU A 139 -14.86 -0.34 2.24
CA GLU A 139 -15.10 -1.77 2.06
C GLU A 139 -15.01 -2.53 3.39
N LEU A 140 -13.96 -2.28 4.17
CA LEU A 140 -13.79 -2.88 5.49
C LEU A 140 -14.90 -2.44 6.47
N ALA A 141 -15.31 -1.16 6.44
CA ALA A 141 -16.40 -0.66 7.25
C ALA A 141 -17.74 -1.36 6.92
N TYR A 142 -18.07 -1.48 5.66
CA TYR A 142 -19.28 -2.21 5.25
C TYR A 142 -19.19 -3.71 5.54
N ARG A 143 -18.04 -4.33 5.32
CA ARG A 143 -17.77 -5.74 5.62
C ARG A 143 -17.86 -6.05 7.11
N SER A 144 -17.62 -5.07 7.99
CA SER A 144 -17.81 -5.26 9.44
C SER A 144 -19.23 -5.67 9.82
N GLY A 145 -20.20 -5.29 8.98
CA GLY A 145 -21.63 -5.54 9.23
C GLY A 145 -22.27 -4.53 10.19
N GLU A 146 -21.50 -3.65 10.82
CA GLU A 146 -21.98 -2.65 11.78
C GLU A 146 -22.41 -1.34 11.12
N VAL A 147 -21.79 -1.00 9.99
CA VAL A 147 -22.05 0.24 9.24
C VAL A 147 -23.09 0.01 8.17
N SER A 148 -24.11 0.87 8.12
CA SER A 148 -25.16 0.85 7.09
C SER A 148 -24.93 1.85 5.97
N ASN A 149 -24.37 3.02 6.29
CA ASN A 149 -24.08 4.05 5.30
C ASN A 149 -22.95 4.98 5.74
N VAL A 150 -22.11 5.41 4.76
CA VAL A 150 -21.07 6.43 4.95
C VAL A 150 -21.11 7.38 3.76
N TYR A 151 -21.20 8.67 4.03
CA TYR A 151 -21.14 9.70 2.99
C TYR A 151 -20.49 10.99 3.52
N ALA A 152 -20.05 11.84 2.62
CA ALA A 152 -19.54 13.16 2.94
C ALA A 152 -20.04 14.18 1.93
N GLU A 153 -20.35 15.38 2.41
CA GLU A 153 -20.87 16.48 1.59
C GLU A 153 -20.11 17.78 1.87
N VAL A 154 -20.06 18.61 0.85
CA VAL A 154 -19.52 19.96 0.91
C VAL A 154 -20.66 20.97 1.06
N VAL A 155 -20.53 21.85 2.03
CA VAL A 155 -21.45 22.95 2.30
C VAL A 155 -20.87 24.22 1.69
N PHE A 156 -21.72 24.97 1.00
CA PHE A 156 -21.36 26.21 0.34
C PHE A 156 -22.03 27.41 0.99
N GLU A 157 -21.54 28.60 0.67
CA GLU A 157 -21.95 29.87 1.31
C GLU A 157 -23.46 30.14 1.31
N LYS A 158 -24.16 29.73 0.25
CA LYS A 158 -25.61 30.00 0.10
C LYS A 158 -26.49 28.86 0.58
N ASP A 159 -25.91 27.74 1.00
CA ASP A 159 -26.65 26.60 1.54
C ASP A 159 -27.22 26.94 2.92
N LYS A 160 -28.37 26.39 3.24
CA LYS A 160 -28.89 26.37 4.60
C LYS A 160 -28.21 25.26 5.39
N PHE A 161 -27.30 25.63 6.31
CA PHE A 161 -26.53 24.68 7.08
C PHE A 161 -26.53 25.04 8.56
N GLU A 162 -26.94 24.08 9.37
CA GLU A 162 -26.97 24.17 10.83
C GLU A 162 -26.44 22.86 11.42
N TYR A 163 -25.55 22.93 12.40
CA TYR A 163 -25.11 21.75 13.14
C TYR A 163 -24.86 22.08 14.59
N GLU A 164 -25.12 21.12 15.45
CA GLU A 164 -24.86 21.17 16.89
C GLU A 164 -23.99 19.98 17.25
N LEU A 165 -22.97 20.22 18.08
CA LEU A 165 -22.14 19.20 18.68
C LEU A 165 -22.51 19.09 20.17
N GLY A 166 -22.27 17.95 20.78
CA GLY A 166 -22.56 17.71 22.18
C GLY A 166 -23.10 16.31 22.41
N LEU A 167 -23.91 16.16 23.46
CA LEU A 167 -24.50 14.84 23.80
C LEU A 167 -25.58 14.39 22.83
N ASP A 168 -26.29 15.31 22.20
CA ASP A 168 -27.31 15.04 21.17
C ASP A 168 -26.97 15.79 19.88
N PRO A 169 -26.01 15.29 19.08
CA PRO A 169 -25.51 16.00 17.91
C PRO A 169 -26.56 16.04 16.80
N LYS A 170 -26.75 17.23 16.19
CA LYS A 170 -27.70 17.45 15.11
C LYS A 170 -27.01 18.04 13.90
N LEU A 171 -27.45 17.66 12.70
CA LEU A 171 -26.96 18.18 11.44
C LEU A 171 -28.12 18.32 10.46
N LYS A 172 -28.27 19.52 9.91
CA LYS A 172 -29.26 19.85 8.89
C LYS A 172 -28.57 20.58 7.76
N HIS A 173 -28.70 20.06 6.54
CA HIS A 173 -28.13 20.64 5.34
C HIS A 173 -29.17 20.65 4.23
N ILE A 174 -29.48 21.82 3.69
CA ILE A 174 -30.36 22.02 2.55
C ILE A 174 -29.55 22.82 1.52
N PRO A 175 -29.10 22.14 0.45
CA PRO A 175 -28.36 22.80 -0.61
C PRO A 175 -29.20 23.85 -1.34
N GLU A 176 -28.60 24.99 -1.68
CA GLU A 176 -29.20 25.98 -2.55
C GLU A 176 -29.33 25.46 -3.99
N MET A 177 -30.42 25.83 -4.65
CA MET A 177 -30.66 25.49 -6.05
C MET A 177 -29.96 26.53 -6.95
N GLY A 178 -28.97 26.10 -7.71
CA GLY A 178 -28.22 26.97 -8.63
C GLY A 178 -26.80 27.26 -8.15
N ASP A 179 -26.38 28.53 -8.24
CA ASP A 179 -25.04 28.94 -7.78
C ASP A 179 -24.95 28.92 -6.25
N ARG A 180 -24.18 27.99 -5.72
CA ARG A 180 -24.01 27.76 -4.29
C ARG A 180 -22.91 28.62 -3.64
N GLY A 181 -22.10 29.34 -4.42
CA GLY A 181 -20.98 30.13 -3.91
C GLY A 181 -19.73 29.29 -3.61
N LYS A 182 -18.91 29.73 -2.65
CA LYS A 182 -17.67 29.07 -2.26
C LYS A 182 -17.90 27.98 -1.19
N PRO A 183 -17.05 26.93 -1.14
CA PRO A 183 -17.14 25.92 -0.09
C PRO A 183 -16.73 26.54 1.26
N ILE A 184 -17.50 26.27 2.33
CA ILE A 184 -17.26 26.78 3.69
C ILE A 184 -17.04 25.68 4.70
N TYR A 185 -17.79 24.57 4.62
CA TYR A 185 -17.64 23.41 5.49
C TYR A 185 -17.65 22.14 4.68
N VAL A 186 -17.12 21.09 5.27
CA VAL A 186 -17.26 19.71 4.78
C VAL A 186 -17.58 18.82 5.97
N TYR A 187 -18.59 17.99 5.83
CA TYR A 187 -18.95 17.03 6.85
C TYR A 187 -18.99 15.60 6.29
N ALA A 188 -18.80 14.63 7.17
CA ALA A 188 -19.00 13.23 6.87
C ALA A 188 -19.86 12.57 7.94
N VAL A 189 -20.71 11.65 7.51
CA VAL A 189 -21.68 10.95 8.35
C VAL A 189 -21.46 9.45 8.24
N VAL A 190 -21.50 8.77 9.38
CA VAL A 190 -21.60 7.30 9.47
C VAL A 190 -22.92 6.96 10.15
N LYS A 191 -23.68 6.08 9.51
CA LYS A 191 -24.87 5.47 10.06
C LYS A 191 -24.59 4.00 10.36
N THR A 192 -24.89 3.58 11.59
CA THR A 192 -24.77 2.18 11.98
C THR A 192 -26.07 1.42 11.70
N LYS A 193 -26.00 0.09 11.67
CA LYS A 193 -27.21 -0.75 11.57
C LYS A 193 -28.05 -0.71 12.85
N SER A 194 -27.46 -0.38 13.99
CA SER A 194 -28.18 -0.13 15.25
C SER A 194 -28.98 1.17 15.26
N GLY A 195 -28.90 1.99 14.19
CA GLY A 195 -29.59 3.26 14.08
C GLY A 195 -28.82 4.46 14.64
N GLN A 196 -27.64 4.26 15.21
CA GLN A 196 -26.80 5.36 15.68
C GLN A 196 -26.23 6.13 14.49
N THR A 197 -26.16 7.45 14.63
CA THR A 197 -25.56 8.33 13.63
C THR A 197 -24.42 9.11 14.27
N MET A 198 -23.27 9.08 13.63
CA MET A 198 -22.10 9.88 14.02
C MET A 198 -21.72 10.76 12.85
N PHE A 199 -21.30 11.99 13.11
CA PHE A 199 -20.77 12.85 12.08
C PHE A 199 -19.57 13.65 12.59
N GLN A 200 -18.77 14.11 11.64
CA GLN A 200 -17.74 15.12 11.84
C GLN A 200 -17.91 16.24 10.84
N CYS A 201 -17.69 17.46 11.28
CA CYS A 201 -17.75 18.66 10.46
C CYS A 201 -16.48 19.48 10.70
N LYS A 202 -15.87 19.98 9.63
CA LYS A 202 -14.72 20.88 9.67
C LYS A 202 -14.90 21.98 8.63
N SER A 203 -14.32 23.14 8.90
CA SER A 203 -14.27 24.20 7.88
C SER A 203 -13.40 23.76 6.70
N TYR A 204 -13.70 24.28 5.53
CA TYR A 204 -12.90 24.01 4.34
C TYR A 204 -11.43 24.42 4.54
N ASP A 205 -11.21 25.57 5.19
CA ASP A 205 -9.87 26.10 5.45
C ASP A 205 -9.06 25.20 6.40
N GLU A 206 -9.70 24.64 7.44
CA GLU A 206 -9.04 23.65 8.34
C GLU A 206 -8.61 22.40 7.58
N ILE A 207 -9.42 21.91 6.65
CA ILE A 207 -9.08 20.74 5.84
C ILE A 207 -7.92 21.07 4.90
N ILE A 208 -7.92 22.26 4.28
CA ILE A 208 -6.82 22.69 3.42
C ILE A 208 -5.54 22.91 4.22
N ALA A 209 -5.63 23.48 5.43
CA ALA A 209 -4.48 23.62 6.32
C ALA A 209 -3.90 22.25 6.73
N HIS A 210 -4.77 21.29 7.07
CA HIS A 210 -4.37 19.91 7.32
C HIS A 210 -3.69 19.29 6.09
N ALA A 211 -4.25 19.47 4.89
CA ALA A 211 -3.66 18.97 3.67
C ALA A 211 -2.28 19.58 3.38
N LYS A 212 -2.09 20.88 3.61
CA LYS A 212 -0.79 21.57 3.48
C LYS A 212 0.26 21.00 4.43
N LYS A 213 -0.16 20.59 5.63
CA LYS A 213 0.74 20.03 6.64
C LYS A 213 1.17 18.59 6.33
N TYR A 214 0.23 17.74 5.86
CA TYR A 214 0.44 16.30 5.79
C TYR A 214 0.50 15.72 4.38
N SER A 215 0.03 16.43 3.35
CA SER A 215 0.02 15.90 1.99
C SER A 215 1.40 16.03 1.32
N LYS A 216 1.91 14.91 0.84
CA LYS A 216 3.14 14.88 0.01
C LYS A 216 2.97 15.59 -1.35
N SER A 217 1.75 15.91 -1.75
CA SER A 217 1.46 16.66 -2.98
C SER A 217 1.58 18.18 -2.83
N TYR A 218 1.76 18.68 -1.61
CA TYR A 218 1.96 20.10 -1.35
C TYR A 218 3.44 20.48 -1.39
N SER A 219 3.78 21.44 -2.25
CA SER A 219 5.11 22.03 -2.30
C SER A 219 5.14 23.31 -1.46
N LYS A 220 5.91 23.35 -0.39
CA LYS A 220 6.10 24.54 0.45
C LYS A 220 6.75 25.67 -0.33
N GLU A 221 7.73 25.37 -1.20
CA GLU A 221 8.44 26.35 -2.02
C GLU A 221 7.51 27.08 -3.00
N LYS A 222 6.61 26.31 -3.64
CA LYS A 222 5.68 26.86 -4.65
C LYS A 222 4.35 27.29 -4.07
N ASN A 223 4.07 26.98 -2.79
CA ASN A 223 2.78 27.18 -2.11
C ASN A 223 1.60 26.63 -2.92
N THR A 224 1.80 25.48 -3.59
CA THR A 224 0.79 24.88 -4.46
C THR A 224 0.69 23.38 -4.22
N PHE A 225 -0.49 22.85 -4.47
CA PHE A 225 -0.72 21.41 -4.54
C PHE A 225 -0.44 20.89 -5.96
N SER A 226 -0.17 19.59 -6.05
CA SER A 226 -0.11 18.83 -7.30
C SER A 226 -1.08 17.64 -7.24
N GLY A 227 -1.38 17.07 -8.41
CA GLY A 227 -2.27 15.90 -8.51
C GLY A 227 -3.71 16.18 -8.03
N PRO A 228 -4.39 15.20 -7.39
CA PRO A 228 -5.82 15.30 -7.08
C PRO A 228 -6.20 16.49 -6.19
N TRP A 229 -5.32 16.96 -5.31
CA TRP A 229 -5.56 18.16 -4.50
C TRP A 229 -5.63 19.44 -5.35
N GLN A 230 -5.03 19.44 -6.53
CA GLN A 230 -5.09 20.56 -7.46
C GLN A 230 -6.29 20.44 -8.41
N THR A 231 -6.54 19.24 -8.94
CA THR A 231 -7.58 19.02 -9.96
C THR A 231 -8.97 18.86 -9.37
N GLU A 232 -9.08 18.16 -8.22
CA GLU A 232 -10.33 17.79 -7.58
C GLU A 232 -10.29 18.03 -6.05
N PRO A 233 -10.10 19.29 -5.62
CA PRO A 233 -9.93 19.61 -4.20
C PRO A 233 -11.13 19.22 -3.34
N LEU A 234 -12.36 19.37 -3.86
CA LEU A 234 -13.58 19.02 -3.12
C LEU A 234 -13.69 17.52 -2.85
N GLU A 235 -13.31 16.68 -3.82
CA GLU A 235 -13.29 15.22 -3.63
C GLU A 235 -12.23 14.81 -2.62
N MET A 236 -11.10 15.49 -2.62
CA MET A 236 -10.06 15.26 -1.62
C MET A 236 -10.50 15.69 -0.21
N CYS A 237 -11.28 16.76 -0.10
CA CYS A 237 -11.90 17.15 1.17
C CYS A 237 -12.93 16.10 1.65
N ARG A 238 -13.81 15.62 0.77
CA ARG A 238 -14.74 14.52 1.10
C ARG A 238 -14.01 13.28 1.57
N LYS A 239 -12.97 12.86 0.83
CA LYS A 239 -12.11 11.75 1.22
C LYS A 239 -11.53 11.95 2.61
N THR A 240 -10.98 13.12 2.90
CA THR A 240 -10.36 13.43 4.20
C THR A 240 -11.38 13.33 5.34
N MET A 241 -12.60 13.83 5.13
CA MET A 241 -13.66 13.76 6.14
C MET A 241 -14.21 12.35 6.33
N ILE A 242 -14.32 11.55 5.25
CA ILE A 242 -14.67 10.11 5.36
C ILE A 242 -13.65 9.38 6.22
N LEU A 243 -12.36 9.59 5.99
CA LEU A 243 -11.30 8.98 6.80
C LEU A 243 -11.37 9.43 8.26
N ALA A 244 -11.70 10.71 8.51
CA ALA A 244 -11.80 11.25 9.85
C ALA A 244 -12.98 10.63 10.63
N VAL A 245 -14.16 10.51 10.04
CA VAL A 245 -15.34 9.96 10.73
C VAL A 245 -15.25 8.44 10.92
N LEU A 246 -14.64 7.72 9.97
CA LEU A 246 -14.46 6.27 10.07
C LEU A 246 -13.57 5.84 11.23
N LYS A 247 -12.67 6.70 11.71
CA LYS A 247 -11.87 6.41 12.91
C LYS A 247 -12.70 6.22 14.18
N TYR A 248 -13.90 6.74 14.22
CA TYR A 248 -14.83 6.65 15.36
C TYR A 248 -15.96 5.64 15.14
N ALA A 249 -16.06 5.09 13.94
CA ALA A 249 -17.09 4.10 13.63
C ALA A 249 -16.82 2.78 14.39
N PRO A 250 -17.87 2.07 14.84
CA PRO A 250 -17.71 0.75 15.45
C PRO A 250 -17.18 -0.22 14.39
N MET A 251 -16.02 -0.81 14.66
CA MET A 251 -15.33 -1.63 13.68
C MET A 251 -14.76 -2.90 14.29
N LYS A 252 -14.79 -3.98 13.51
CA LYS A 252 -14.17 -5.25 13.91
C LYS A 252 -12.64 -5.14 13.93
N THR A 253 -12.01 -6.07 14.64
CA THR A 253 -10.56 -6.17 14.85
C THR A 253 -9.73 -6.02 13.56
N ASP A 254 -10.25 -6.53 12.43
CA ASP A 254 -9.56 -6.44 11.14
C ASP A 254 -9.39 -5.00 10.63
N PHE A 255 -10.36 -4.13 10.92
CA PHE A 255 -10.27 -2.74 10.52
C PHE A 255 -9.31 -1.94 11.40
N VAL A 256 -9.34 -2.18 12.73
CA VAL A 256 -8.38 -1.55 13.66
C VAL A 256 -6.96 -1.92 13.24
N ARG A 257 -6.75 -3.20 12.90
CA ARG A 257 -5.47 -3.68 12.36
C ARG A 257 -5.08 -2.98 11.06
N ALA A 258 -6.04 -2.74 10.16
CA ALA A 258 -5.79 -2.07 8.88
C ALA A 258 -5.32 -0.62 9.06
N ILE A 259 -5.92 0.12 10.00
CA ILE A 259 -5.54 1.51 10.30
C ILE A 259 -4.17 1.56 10.97
N THR A 260 -3.88 0.68 11.91
CA THR A 260 -2.59 0.66 12.63
C THR A 260 -1.43 0.23 11.72
N THR A 261 -1.69 -0.54 10.67
CA THR A 261 -0.67 -0.96 9.70
C THR A 261 -0.57 -0.05 8.47
N ASP A 262 -1.47 0.95 8.35
CA ASP A 262 -1.53 1.88 7.19
C ASP A 262 -0.33 2.76 7.24
N THR A 263 0.68 2.84 7.26
CA THR A 263 1.89 3.69 7.23
C THR A 263 3.14 2.98 7.73
N ALA A 264 3.01 1.74 8.22
CA ALA A 264 4.13 0.99 8.73
C ALA A 264 4.87 0.24 7.61
N VAL A 265 6.20 0.19 7.69
CA VAL A 265 7.04 -0.68 6.86
C VAL A 265 7.42 -1.90 7.69
N ARG A 266 6.93 -3.07 7.31
CA ARG A 266 7.35 -4.32 7.93
C ARG A 266 8.72 -4.71 7.38
N SER A 267 9.73 -4.66 8.24
CA SER A 267 11.09 -5.10 7.90
C SER A 267 11.33 -6.57 8.19
N GLU A 268 10.58 -7.14 9.14
CA GLU A 268 10.67 -8.54 9.54
C GLU A 268 9.29 -9.21 9.50
N LEU A 269 9.27 -10.46 9.12
CA LEU A 269 8.08 -11.31 9.11
C LEU A 269 8.35 -12.47 10.02
N SER A 270 7.35 -12.83 10.83
CA SER A 270 7.40 -14.07 11.60
C SER A 270 7.45 -15.29 10.66
N SER A 271 7.97 -16.40 11.15
CA SER A 271 8.17 -17.63 10.36
C SER A 271 6.86 -18.18 9.77
N ASP A 272 5.73 -17.93 10.42
CA ASP A 272 4.38 -18.32 9.97
C ASP A 272 3.71 -17.28 9.08
N MET A 273 4.29 -16.08 8.91
CA MET A 273 3.76 -14.97 8.12
C MET A 273 2.38 -14.45 8.57
N LEU A 274 1.83 -14.99 9.65
CA LEU A 274 0.46 -14.72 10.12
C LEU A 274 0.41 -13.90 11.40
N SER A 275 1.50 -13.89 12.18
CA SER A 275 1.54 -13.16 13.45
C SER A 275 1.50 -11.64 13.22
N VAL A 276 0.81 -10.96 14.12
CA VAL A 276 0.82 -9.49 14.15
C VAL A 276 2.22 -9.07 14.60
N PRO A 277 2.90 -8.15 13.88
CA PRO A 277 4.16 -7.59 14.37
C PRO A 277 3.96 -6.99 15.75
N ARG A 278 4.94 -7.10 16.63
CA ARG A 278 4.97 -6.34 17.86
C ARG A 278 5.09 -4.84 17.54
N GLU A 279 4.65 -3.98 18.45
CA GLU A 279 4.72 -2.53 18.23
C GLU A 279 6.16 -2.04 17.96
N ASP A 280 7.16 -2.71 18.52
CA ASP A 280 8.58 -2.48 18.30
C ASP A 280 9.13 -2.97 16.95
N GLU A 281 8.40 -3.88 16.27
CA GLU A 281 8.72 -4.36 14.91
C GLU A 281 8.08 -3.51 13.80
N VAL A 282 7.15 -2.63 14.17
CA VAL A 282 6.48 -1.70 13.26
C VAL A 282 7.22 -0.37 13.32
N ILE A 283 7.99 -0.07 12.31
CA ILE A 283 8.52 1.28 12.15
C ILE A 283 7.34 2.15 11.72
N ASP A 284 6.76 2.83 12.68
CA ASP A 284 5.84 3.91 12.40
C ASP A 284 6.60 4.91 11.53
N ALA A 285 6.21 5.02 10.27
CA ALA A 285 6.68 6.10 9.43
C ALA A 285 6.00 7.36 9.97
N ASP A 286 6.58 7.88 11.06
CA ASP A 286 6.08 8.99 11.82
C ASP A 286 5.78 10.15 10.88
N PHE A 287 4.51 10.46 10.70
CA PHE A 287 4.05 11.62 9.95
C PHE A 287 4.33 12.93 10.71
N SER A 288 4.87 12.83 11.90
CA SER A 288 5.45 13.91 12.69
C SER A 288 6.96 14.03 12.41
N ALA A 289 7.37 14.16 11.15
CA ALA A 289 8.68 14.70 10.87
C ALA A 289 8.68 16.13 11.42
N GLN A 290 9.16 16.29 12.64
CA GLN A 290 9.55 17.61 13.16
C GLN A 290 10.50 18.21 12.12
N PRO A 291 10.33 19.48 11.75
CA PRO A 291 11.31 20.15 10.93
C PRO A 291 12.65 20.03 11.67
N THR A 292 13.60 19.34 11.08
CA THR A 292 14.99 19.41 11.55
C THR A 292 15.37 20.88 11.38
N GLU A 293 15.52 21.59 12.48
CA GLU A 293 16.12 22.91 12.47
C GLU A 293 17.48 22.76 11.81
N VAL A 294 17.61 23.36 10.63
CA VAL A 294 18.89 23.56 9.99
C VAL A 294 19.59 24.58 10.88
N PRO A 295 20.79 24.29 11.45
CA PRO A 295 21.55 25.30 12.18
C PRO A 295 21.75 26.49 11.22
N ALA A 296 21.39 27.69 11.70
CA ALA A 296 21.74 28.93 11.01
C ALA A 296 23.26 28.97 10.89
N GLU A 297 23.77 29.04 9.66
CA GLU A 297 25.15 29.42 9.41
C GLU A 297 25.30 30.85 9.95
N GLU A 298 26.15 31.01 10.97
CA GLU A 298 26.63 32.32 11.40
C GLU A 298 27.40 32.94 10.24
N GLU A 299 26.83 33.97 9.60
CA GLU A 299 27.59 34.88 8.76
C GLU A 299 28.61 35.60 9.65
N GLU A 300 29.84 35.18 9.57
CA GLU A 300 30.96 35.98 10.02
C GLU A 300 31.04 37.24 9.15
N ALA A 301 30.75 38.38 9.76
CA ALA A 301 30.97 39.70 9.17
C ALA A 301 32.45 40.04 9.24
N GLU A 302 33.05 40.30 8.08
CA GLU A 302 34.19 41.19 7.90
C GLU A 302 33.76 42.51 7.27
#